data_8839ae0fe9df65f08f41d7ebba42a01d
#
_entry.id   8839ae0fe9df65f08f41d7ebba42a01d
#
_cell.length_a   1.000
_cell.length_b   1.000
_cell.length_c   1.000
_cell.angle_alpha   90.00
_cell.angle_beta   90.00
_cell.angle_gamma   90.00
#
_symmetry.space_group_name_H-M   'P 1'
#
loop_
_entity.id
_entity.type
_entity.pdbx_description
1 polymer ?
#
loop_
_entity_poly.entity_id
_entity_poly.type
_entity_poly.pdbx_seq_one_letter_code
_entity_poly.pdbx_strand_id
1 'polypeptide(L)'
;MTNEYTRTRVVFGQPIGRFQRVQDHCVDISIHLDGARWITYETLWKLDSGMEAKASVHQAKAVASEGYYQSCNFSHMVFAGAGTDYKHPLMAHSVLGHSLYQYLGTPLYHKRAMIDALYPRKSA
;
A
#
# COMPACT_ATOMS: atom_id res chain seq x y z
N MET A 1 9.95 -2.99 -10.51
CA MET A 1 9.69 -4.44 -10.69
C MET A 1 8.42 -4.66 -11.52
N THR A 2 7.19 -4.44 -10.98
CA THR A 2 5.93 -4.74 -11.71
C THR A 2 5.82 -4.02 -13.05
N ASN A 3 6.02 -2.70 -13.11
CA ASN A 3 5.99 -1.93 -14.37
C ASN A 3 7.01 -2.42 -15.41
N GLU A 4 8.20 -2.83 -14.98
CA GLU A 4 9.19 -3.38 -15.90
C GLU A 4 8.73 -4.72 -16.48
N TYR A 5 8.20 -5.58 -15.64
CA TYR A 5 7.66 -6.85 -16.08
C TYR A 5 6.52 -6.68 -17.11
N THR A 6 5.63 -5.70 -16.91
CA THR A 6 4.55 -5.44 -17.88
C THR A 6 5.04 -4.98 -19.25
N ARG A 7 6.21 -4.37 -19.33
CA ARG A 7 6.84 -3.93 -20.59
C ARG A 7 7.59 -5.04 -21.31
N THR A 8 8.18 -5.96 -20.55
CA THR A 8 9.10 -6.97 -21.08
C THR A 8 8.45 -8.33 -21.30
N ARG A 9 7.45 -8.70 -20.50
CA ARG A 9 6.73 -9.97 -20.65
C ARG A 9 5.80 -9.92 -21.85
N VAL A 10 6.05 -10.79 -22.83
CA VAL A 10 5.23 -10.92 -24.04
C VAL A 10 4.30 -12.13 -23.91
N VAL A 11 3.00 -11.94 -24.17
CA VAL A 11 1.97 -12.97 -24.24
C VAL A 11 1.05 -12.62 -25.41
N PHE A 12 0.62 -13.60 -26.17
CA PHE A 12 -0.17 -13.39 -27.39
C PHE A 12 0.44 -12.37 -28.37
N GLY A 13 1.77 -12.39 -28.52
CA GLY A 13 2.50 -11.56 -29.48
C GLY A 13 2.68 -10.09 -29.08
N GLN A 14 2.31 -9.70 -27.86
CA GLN A 14 2.48 -8.32 -27.37
C GLN A 14 2.83 -8.25 -25.88
N PRO A 15 3.47 -7.16 -25.41
CA PRO A 15 3.71 -6.92 -23.99
C PRO A 15 2.42 -6.95 -23.18
N ILE A 16 2.45 -7.57 -21.99
CA ILE A 16 1.25 -7.71 -21.16
C ILE A 16 0.68 -6.37 -20.70
N GLY A 17 1.50 -5.32 -20.60
CA GLY A 17 1.07 -3.96 -20.29
C GLY A 17 0.11 -3.34 -21.32
N ARG A 18 -0.13 -3.99 -22.48
CA ARG A 18 -1.18 -3.58 -23.43
C ARG A 18 -2.57 -4.09 -23.08
N PHE A 19 -2.67 -5.05 -22.17
CA PHE A 19 -3.98 -5.57 -21.76
C PHE A 19 -4.57 -4.68 -20.67
N GLN A 20 -5.82 -4.24 -20.86
CA GLN A 20 -6.50 -3.30 -19.96
C GLN A 20 -6.50 -3.78 -18.51
N ARG A 21 -6.76 -5.06 -18.27
CA ARG A 21 -6.77 -5.61 -16.91
C ARG A 21 -5.42 -5.48 -16.18
N VAL A 22 -4.32 -5.60 -16.93
CA VAL A 22 -2.97 -5.40 -16.39
C VAL A 22 -2.73 -3.92 -16.09
N GLN A 23 -3.21 -3.02 -16.96
CA GLN A 23 -3.14 -1.58 -16.75
C GLN A 23 -3.91 -1.16 -15.49
N ASP A 24 -5.11 -1.69 -15.28
CA ASP A 24 -5.93 -1.44 -14.08
C ASP A 24 -5.13 -1.77 -12.82
N HIS A 25 -4.49 -2.93 -12.74
CA HIS A 25 -3.66 -3.30 -11.60
C HIS A 25 -2.46 -2.37 -11.40
N CYS A 26 -1.83 -1.90 -12.48
CA CYS A 26 -0.73 -0.92 -12.38
C CYS A 26 -1.21 0.43 -11.84
N VAL A 27 -2.41 0.87 -12.25
CA VAL A 27 -3.04 2.09 -11.74
C VAL A 27 -3.35 1.94 -10.25
N ASP A 28 -3.95 0.82 -9.83
CA ASP A 28 -4.24 0.54 -8.42
C ASP A 28 -2.97 0.60 -7.56
N ILE A 29 -1.86 -0.02 -8.01
CA ILE A 29 -0.56 0.05 -7.33
C ILE A 29 -0.09 1.50 -7.20
N SER A 30 -0.22 2.31 -8.25
CA SER A 30 0.20 3.72 -8.24
C SER A 30 -0.64 4.56 -7.27
N ILE A 31 -1.95 4.34 -7.23
CA ILE A 31 -2.86 5.03 -6.30
C ILE A 31 -2.47 4.71 -4.85
N HIS A 32 -2.21 3.45 -4.53
CA HIS A 32 -1.80 3.06 -3.18
C HIS A 32 -0.44 3.63 -2.80
N LEU A 33 0.53 3.66 -3.73
CA LEU A 33 1.85 4.24 -3.51
C LEU A 33 1.76 5.75 -3.24
N ASP A 34 1.03 6.47 -4.07
CA ASP A 34 0.93 7.93 -3.94
C ASP A 34 0.11 8.31 -2.70
N GLY A 35 -0.97 7.59 -2.41
CA GLY A 35 -1.74 7.78 -1.18
C GLY A 35 -0.87 7.61 0.07
N ALA A 36 -0.08 6.52 0.13
CA ALA A 36 0.84 6.28 1.24
C ALA A 36 1.93 7.34 1.36
N ARG A 37 2.49 7.78 0.22
CA ARG A 37 3.55 8.79 0.17
C ARG A 37 3.07 10.14 0.68
N TRP A 38 1.96 10.64 0.14
CA TRP A 38 1.49 11.97 0.46
C TRP A 38 0.97 12.09 1.89
N ILE A 39 0.23 11.10 2.39
CA ILE A 39 -0.22 11.12 3.78
C ILE A 39 0.95 11.04 4.78
N THR A 40 2.01 10.32 4.41
CA THR A 40 3.24 10.24 5.22
C THR A 40 3.94 11.60 5.25
N TYR A 41 4.10 12.26 4.11
CA TYR A 41 4.73 13.60 4.05
C TYR A 41 3.90 14.65 4.80
N GLU A 42 2.59 14.65 4.67
CA GLU A 42 1.72 15.54 5.44
C GLU A 42 1.89 15.31 6.94
N THR A 43 1.93 14.05 7.37
CA THR A 43 2.09 13.71 8.79
C THR A 43 3.44 14.18 9.33
N LEU A 44 4.52 13.96 8.59
CA LEU A 44 5.86 14.42 8.97
C LEU A 44 5.92 15.95 9.04
N TRP A 45 5.36 16.64 8.07
CA TRP A 45 5.28 18.10 8.08
C TRP A 45 4.53 18.64 9.31
N LYS A 46 3.41 18.03 9.69
CA LYS A 46 2.68 18.39 10.92
C LYS A 46 3.52 18.21 12.16
N LEU A 47 4.23 17.08 12.27
CA LEU A 47 5.12 16.80 13.39
C LEU A 47 6.26 17.81 13.48
N ASP A 48 6.94 18.10 12.38
CA ASP A 48 8.04 19.03 12.30
C ASP A 48 7.60 20.48 12.62
N SER A 49 6.34 20.81 12.28
CA SER A 49 5.74 22.12 12.56
C SER A 49 5.16 22.25 13.96
N GLY A 50 5.25 21.23 14.82
CA GLY A 50 4.67 21.23 16.17
C GLY A 50 3.14 21.24 16.19
N MET A 51 2.49 20.85 15.09
CA MET A 51 1.03 20.77 15.00
C MET A 51 0.50 19.50 15.63
N GLU A 52 -0.79 19.51 16.02
CA GLU A 52 -1.47 18.29 16.46
C GLU A 52 -1.48 17.25 15.32
N ALA A 53 -0.80 16.13 15.50
CA ALA A 53 -0.60 15.12 14.46
C ALA A 53 -1.10 13.71 14.83
N LYS A 54 -1.69 13.52 16.02
CA LYS A 54 -2.10 12.19 16.50
C LYS A 54 -3.01 11.47 15.49
N ALA A 55 -4.04 12.12 14.99
CA ALA A 55 -4.94 11.56 14.00
C ALA A 55 -4.20 11.25 12.68
N SER A 56 -3.33 12.17 12.23
CA SER A 56 -2.54 12.00 11.00
C SER A 56 -1.56 10.82 11.09
N VAL A 57 -0.93 10.59 12.24
CA VAL A 57 -0.06 9.42 12.47
C VAL A 57 -0.84 8.11 12.31
N HIS A 58 -2.02 8.02 12.90
CA HIS A 58 -2.88 6.85 12.74
C HIS A 58 -3.35 6.67 11.29
N GLN A 59 -3.72 7.77 10.63
CA GLN A 59 -4.11 7.76 9.22
C GLN A 59 -2.97 7.29 8.31
N ALA A 60 -1.77 7.84 8.48
CA ALA A 60 -0.60 7.47 7.70
C ALA A 60 -0.27 5.97 7.87
N LYS A 61 -0.28 5.47 9.11
CA LYS A 61 -0.03 4.05 9.37
C LYS A 61 -1.09 3.15 8.72
N ALA A 62 -2.37 3.50 8.82
CA ALA A 62 -3.45 2.72 8.21
C ALA A 62 -3.31 2.67 6.69
N VAL A 63 -3.15 3.83 6.05
CA VAL A 63 -3.07 3.96 4.58
C VAL A 63 -1.81 3.29 4.03
N ALA A 64 -0.65 3.52 4.65
CA ALA A 64 0.61 2.95 4.16
C ALA A 64 0.65 1.41 4.31
N SER A 65 0.18 0.87 5.43
CA SER A 65 0.16 -0.59 5.65
C SER A 65 -0.80 -1.30 4.70
N GLU A 66 -2.01 -0.76 4.55
CA GLU A 66 -3.02 -1.31 3.65
C GLU A 66 -2.58 -1.17 2.19
N GLY A 67 -2.04 -0.01 1.83
CA GLY A 67 -1.56 0.27 0.48
C GLY A 67 -0.40 -0.64 0.06
N TYR A 68 0.57 -0.89 0.93
CA TYR A 68 1.65 -1.82 0.65
C TYR A 68 1.17 -3.26 0.48
N TYR A 69 0.30 -3.72 1.38
CA TYR A 69 -0.31 -5.04 1.29
C TYR A 69 -1.09 -5.23 -0.01
N GLN A 70 -1.96 -4.28 -0.37
CA GLN A 70 -2.73 -4.34 -1.61
C GLN A 70 -1.86 -4.25 -2.86
N SER A 71 -0.80 -3.43 -2.83
CA SER A 71 0.15 -3.36 -3.95
C SER A 71 0.87 -4.70 -4.19
N CYS A 72 1.17 -5.46 -3.14
CA CYS A 72 1.69 -6.82 -3.29
C CYS A 72 0.65 -7.74 -3.96
N ASN A 73 -0.61 -7.68 -3.54
CA ASN A 73 -1.69 -8.48 -4.13
C ASN A 73 -1.89 -8.16 -5.62
N PHE A 74 -1.97 -6.88 -5.99
CA PHE A 74 -2.07 -6.47 -7.40
C PHE A 74 -0.84 -6.88 -8.21
N SER A 75 0.35 -6.82 -7.61
CA SER A 75 1.57 -7.32 -8.26
C SER A 75 1.49 -8.82 -8.53
N HIS A 76 0.97 -9.63 -7.60
CA HIS A 76 0.73 -11.06 -7.85
C HIS A 76 -0.26 -11.29 -8.99
N MET A 77 -1.30 -10.47 -9.13
CA MET A 77 -2.23 -10.56 -10.26
C MET A 77 -1.51 -10.30 -11.61
N VAL A 78 -0.54 -9.38 -11.63
CA VAL A 78 0.25 -9.06 -12.82
C VAL A 78 1.28 -10.16 -13.14
N PHE A 79 2.01 -10.65 -12.14
CA PHE A 79 3.03 -11.70 -12.33
C PHE A 79 2.42 -13.09 -12.54
N ALA A 80 1.20 -13.30 -12.08
CA ALA A 80 0.53 -14.61 -12.07
C ALA A 80 1.44 -15.71 -11.48
N GLY A 81 1.52 -16.86 -12.10
CA GLY A 81 2.35 -17.98 -11.64
C GLY A 81 3.84 -17.66 -11.46
N ALA A 82 4.39 -16.72 -12.23
CA ALA A 82 5.79 -16.29 -12.04
C ALA A 82 6.03 -15.61 -10.70
N GLY A 83 5.05 -14.86 -10.18
CA GLY A 83 5.14 -14.17 -8.90
C GLY A 83 5.03 -15.09 -7.67
N THR A 84 4.55 -16.31 -7.84
CA THR A 84 4.41 -17.31 -6.76
C THR A 84 5.65 -18.20 -6.59
N ASP A 85 6.64 -18.06 -7.45
CA ASP A 85 7.92 -18.75 -7.28
C ASP A 85 8.59 -18.27 -5.98
N TYR A 86 8.99 -19.22 -5.14
CA TYR A 86 9.66 -18.95 -3.85
C TYR A 86 10.92 -18.07 -4.01
N LYS A 87 11.62 -18.18 -5.14
CA LYS A 87 12.82 -17.38 -5.44
C LYS A 87 12.50 -15.98 -6.00
N HIS A 88 11.24 -15.72 -6.34
CA HIS A 88 10.87 -14.44 -6.93
C HIS A 88 10.88 -13.34 -5.85
N PRO A 89 11.48 -12.15 -6.11
CA PRO A 89 11.56 -11.06 -5.12
C PRO A 89 10.19 -10.62 -4.55
N LEU A 90 9.12 -10.77 -5.32
CA LEU A 90 7.77 -10.43 -4.89
C LEU A 90 7.33 -11.21 -3.64
N MET A 91 7.80 -12.46 -3.47
CA MET A 91 7.49 -13.24 -2.28
C MET A 91 8.04 -12.60 -1.00
N ALA A 92 9.26 -12.07 -1.04
CA ALA A 92 9.82 -11.34 0.11
C ALA A 92 9.01 -10.07 0.43
N HIS A 93 8.58 -9.33 -0.60
CA HIS A 93 7.70 -8.17 -0.42
C HIS A 93 6.34 -8.57 0.17
N SER A 94 5.77 -9.70 -0.24
CA SER A 94 4.49 -10.17 0.28
C SER A 94 4.58 -10.58 1.75
N VAL A 95 5.62 -11.30 2.14
CA VAL A 95 5.87 -11.64 3.56
C VAL A 95 6.05 -10.38 4.39
N LEU A 96 6.84 -9.41 3.91
CA LEU A 96 7.01 -8.13 4.56
C LEU A 96 5.69 -7.35 4.64
N GLY A 97 4.90 -7.35 3.56
CA GLY A 97 3.60 -6.71 3.50
C GLY A 97 2.63 -7.24 4.56
N HIS A 98 2.54 -8.56 4.72
CA HIS A 98 1.76 -9.19 5.78
C HIS A 98 2.25 -8.80 7.18
N SER A 99 3.56 -8.79 7.39
CA SER A 99 4.16 -8.41 8.67
C SER A 99 3.88 -6.95 9.02
N LEU A 100 4.10 -6.04 8.07
CA LEU A 100 3.88 -4.61 8.26
C LEU A 100 2.39 -4.25 8.40
N TYR A 101 1.49 -5.04 7.80
CA TYR A 101 0.04 -4.85 7.94
C TYR A 101 -0.40 -4.97 9.40
N GLN A 102 0.23 -5.85 10.18
CA GLN A 102 -0.11 -6.10 11.58
C GLN A 102 0.81 -5.38 12.58
N TYR A 103 2.02 -5.02 12.15
CA TYR A 103 3.03 -4.41 13.00
C TYR A 103 2.53 -3.08 13.60
N LEU A 104 2.63 -2.92 14.92
CA LEU A 104 2.13 -1.77 15.70
C LEU A 104 0.61 -1.55 15.62
N GLY A 105 -0.14 -2.52 15.16
CA GLY A 105 -1.59 -2.47 15.02
C GLY A 105 -2.06 -2.55 13.56
N THR A 106 -3.22 -3.16 13.36
CA THR A 106 -3.83 -3.31 12.03
C THR A 106 -4.35 -1.99 11.49
N PRO A 107 -4.58 -1.85 10.18
CA PRO A 107 -5.23 -0.66 9.62
C PRO A 107 -6.58 -0.35 10.28
N LEU A 108 -7.36 -1.37 10.63
CA LEU A 108 -8.65 -1.17 11.31
C LEU A 108 -8.48 -0.55 12.70
N TYR A 109 -7.48 -1.02 13.46
CA TYR A 109 -7.14 -0.42 14.75
C TYR A 109 -6.80 1.06 14.59
N HIS A 110 -5.94 1.38 13.64
CA HIS A 110 -5.52 2.76 13.40
C HIS A 110 -6.65 3.65 12.86
N LYS A 111 -7.54 3.14 12.01
CA LYS A 111 -8.74 3.87 11.56
C LYS A 111 -9.64 4.23 12.75
N ARG A 112 -9.83 3.31 13.70
CA ARG A 112 -10.59 3.60 14.94
C ARG A 112 -9.88 4.62 15.82
N ALA A 113 -8.59 4.46 16.07
CA ALA A 113 -7.81 5.38 16.89
C ALA A 113 -7.73 6.79 16.27
N MET A 114 -7.72 6.89 14.93
CA MET A 114 -7.84 8.17 14.24
C MET A 114 -9.19 8.85 14.53
N ILE A 115 -10.29 8.13 14.46
CA ILE A 115 -11.62 8.65 14.76
C ILE A 115 -11.70 9.12 16.22
N ASP A 116 -11.19 8.31 17.15
CA ASP A 116 -11.18 8.68 18.58
C ASP A 116 -10.30 9.93 18.87
N ALA A 117 -9.24 10.13 18.07
CA ALA A 117 -8.41 11.33 18.17
C ALA A 117 -9.09 12.58 17.58
N LEU A 118 -9.86 12.43 16.48
CA LEU A 118 -10.59 13.53 15.87
C LEU A 118 -11.86 13.91 16.65
N TYR A 119 -12.50 12.92 17.26
CA TYR A 119 -13.78 13.06 17.98
C TYR A 119 -13.67 12.43 19.37
N PRO A 120 -12.92 13.06 20.29
CA PRO A 120 -12.78 12.52 21.64
C PRO A 120 -14.14 12.44 22.31
N ARG A 121 -14.47 11.25 22.83
CA ARG A 121 -15.72 11.06 23.57
C ARG A 121 -15.63 11.91 24.83
N LYS A 122 -16.62 12.78 25.05
CA LYS A 122 -16.75 13.46 26.33
C LYS A 122 -16.92 12.40 27.41
N SER A 123 -15.98 12.35 28.37
CA SER A 123 -16.17 11.56 29.58
C SER A 123 -17.44 12.05 30.28
N ALA A 124 -18.40 11.16 30.44
CA ALA A 124 -19.59 11.40 31.23
C ALA A 124 -19.22 11.55 32.71
#